data_d1c2d572744de14fd05fdd2d646daaea
#
_entry.id   d1c2d572744de14fd05fdd2d646daaea
#
_cell.length_a   1.000
_cell.length_b   1.000
_cell.length_c   1.000
_cell.angle_alpha   90.00
_cell.angle_beta   90.00
_cell.angle_gamma   90.00
#
_symmetry.space_group_name_H-M   'P 1'
#
loop_
_entity.id
_entity.type
_entity.pdbx_description
1 polymer ?
#
loop_
_entity_poly.entity_id
_entity_poly.type
_entity_poly.pdbx_seq_one_letter_code
_entity_poly.pdbx_strand_id
1 'polypeptide(L)'
;MRAALYCRVSTADQNPANQELELRKACESQHWDVQAVYTDVISGAKPKRPALDRLMEAVANDEVDVICAWDVSRLGRSLQHLISLLSDIHSKGVDLYLHQQGIDTTTPSGKMMFQMCGVFAEFERSMVQERVKAGLERARAKGKRLGRPPVPPIQIEKIRKLRAEGMTLTAIAKKTGVSVGKVHQAV
;
A
#
# COMPACT_ATOMS: atom_id res chain seq x y z
N MET A 1 22.97 3.17 17.81
CA MET A 1 22.11 2.66 16.72
C MET A 1 21.96 3.76 15.68
N ARG A 2 22.03 3.41 14.39
CA ARG A 2 21.82 4.32 13.25
C ARG A 2 20.33 4.55 13.07
N ALA A 3 19.85 5.75 13.32
CA ALA A 3 18.42 6.09 13.23
C ALA A 3 18.10 6.79 11.91
N ALA A 4 16.98 6.42 11.31
CA ALA A 4 16.37 7.13 10.19
C ALA A 4 15.02 7.72 10.61
N LEU A 5 14.82 9.01 10.41
CA LEU A 5 13.57 9.68 10.71
C LEU A 5 12.66 9.67 9.47
N TYR A 6 11.40 9.30 9.65
CA TYR A 6 10.40 9.40 8.60
C TYR A 6 9.27 10.34 9.00
N CYS A 7 9.15 11.43 8.25
CA CYS A 7 8.11 12.44 8.43
C CYS A 7 7.16 12.45 7.22
N ARG A 8 5.85 12.55 7.48
CA ARG A 8 4.86 12.71 6.42
C ARG A 8 3.83 13.76 6.80
N VAL A 9 3.62 14.72 5.90
CA VAL A 9 2.59 15.76 6.04
C VAL A 9 1.64 15.74 4.84
N SER A 10 0.37 16.11 5.08
CA SER A 10 -0.67 16.05 4.05
C SER A 10 -0.74 17.28 3.17
N THR A 11 -0.31 18.44 3.67
CA THR A 11 -0.30 19.74 2.99
C THR A 11 0.92 20.55 3.40
N ALA A 12 1.30 21.55 2.61
CA ALA A 12 2.41 22.45 2.92
C ALA A 12 2.20 23.27 4.22
N ASP A 13 0.96 23.37 4.72
CA ASP A 13 0.63 24.11 5.95
C ASP A 13 0.91 23.32 7.25
N GLN A 14 1.09 22.00 7.15
CA GLN A 14 1.55 21.19 8.29
C GLN A 14 3.08 21.18 8.27
N ASN A 15 3.69 21.91 9.19
CA ASN A 15 5.14 22.01 9.25
C ASN A 15 5.77 20.65 9.68
N PRO A 16 6.49 19.95 8.79
CA PRO A 16 7.15 18.70 9.14
C PRO A 16 8.25 18.89 10.18
N ALA A 17 8.75 20.13 10.36
CA ALA A 17 9.78 20.45 11.31
C ALA A 17 9.40 20.13 12.77
N ASN A 18 8.11 20.23 13.14
CA ASN A 18 7.69 19.85 14.49
C ASN A 18 7.80 18.34 14.72
N GLN A 19 7.43 17.52 13.71
CA GLN A 19 7.58 16.06 13.80
C GLN A 19 9.05 15.68 13.88
N GLU A 20 9.88 16.28 13.02
CA GLU A 20 11.32 16.05 13.01
C GLU A 20 11.97 16.45 14.33
N LEU A 21 11.61 17.61 14.88
CA LEU A 21 12.18 18.11 16.15
C LEU A 21 11.90 17.12 17.30
N GLU A 22 10.67 16.66 17.46
CA GLU A 22 10.30 15.73 18.51
C GLU A 22 10.96 14.36 18.32
N LEU A 23 11.06 13.87 17.07
CA LEU A 23 11.77 12.63 16.79
C LEU A 23 13.28 12.75 17.06
N ARG A 24 13.91 13.89 16.77
CA ARG A 24 15.32 14.14 17.12
C ARG A 24 15.54 14.13 18.62
N LYS A 25 14.66 14.78 19.39
CA LYS A 25 14.71 14.73 20.87
C LYS A 25 14.58 13.30 21.39
N ALA A 26 13.67 12.49 20.80
CA ALA A 26 13.54 11.09 21.15
C ALA A 26 14.82 10.30 20.85
N CYS A 27 15.42 10.49 19.69
CA CYS A 27 16.69 9.85 19.33
C CYS A 27 17.83 10.27 20.28
N GLU A 28 17.89 11.55 20.62
CA GLU A 28 18.89 12.07 21.57
C GLU A 28 18.74 11.40 22.95
N SER A 29 17.51 11.28 23.47
CA SER A 29 17.24 10.63 24.74
C SER A 29 17.59 9.14 24.75
N GLN A 30 17.51 8.48 23.62
CA GLN A 30 17.86 7.07 23.41
C GLN A 30 19.32 6.85 22.97
N HIS A 31 20.09 7.92 22.81
CA HIS A 31 21.49 7.89 22.32
C HIS A 31 21.58 7.24 20.92
N TRP A 32 20.60 7.49 20.05
CA TRP A 32 20.60 7.04 18.66
C TRP A 32 21.16 8.14 17.77
N ASP A 33 21.99 7.73 16.80
CA ASP A 33 22.61 8.63 15.84
C ASP A 33 21.76 8.80 14.59
N VAL A 34 21.24 10.01 14.37
CA VAL A 34 20.34 10.31 13.24
C VAL A 34 21.16 10.44 11.96
N GLN A 35 21.12 9.41 11.12
CA GLN A 35 21.83 9.36 9.84
C GLN A 35 21.14 10.15 8.74
N ALA A 36 19.81 10.05 8.67
CA ALA A 36 19.01 10.67 7.60
C ALA A 36 17.59 11.01 8.04
N VAL A 37 17.02 12.01 7.35
CA VAL A 37 15.60 12.40 7.49
C VAL A 37 14.92 12.25 6.14
N TYR A 38 13.87 11.46 6.11
CA TYR A 38 13.05 11.18 4.94
C TYR A 38 11.71 11.87 5.08
N THR A 39 11.42 12.84 4.23
CA THR A 39 10.17 13.61 4.32
C THR A 39 9.35 13.50 3.05
N ASP A 40 8.10 13.05 3.18
CA ASP A 40 7.10 13.08 2.13
C ASP A 40 6.06 14.17 2.39
N VAL A 41 5.90 15.09 1.46
CA VAL A 41 4.81 16.09 1.45
C VAL A 41 3.78 15.63 0.43
N ILE A 42 2.66 15.02 0.89
CA ILE A 42 1.72 14.35 0.00
C ILE A 42 0.29 14.74 0.36
N SER A 43 -0.40 15.44 -0.54
CA SER A 43 -1.86 15.54 -0.50
C SER A 43 -2.47 14.15 -0.77
N GLY A 44 -3.50 13.76 0.00
CA GLY A 44 -4.00 12.38 0.12
C GLY A 44 -4.34 11.59 -1.15
N ALA A 45 -4.24 12.21 -2.34
CA ALA A 45 -4.55 11.60 -3.64
C ALA A 45 -3.33 11.06 -4.41
N LYS A 46 -2.10 11.40 -4.04
CA LYS A 46 -0.92 10.96 -4.82
C LYS A 46 -0.38 9.61 -4.31
N PRO A 47 -0.22 8.59 -5.20
CA PRO A 47 0.18 7.25 -4.79
C PRO A 47 1.69 7.08 -4.47
N LYS A 48 2.57 8.00 -4.88
CA LYS A 48 4.01 7.84 -4.75
C LYS A 48 4.54 8.44 -3.44
N ARG A 49 5.44 7.72 -2.76
CA ARG A 49 6.14 8.13 -1.54
C ARG A 49 7.66 8.00 -1.75
N PRO A 50 8.26 8.91 -2.52
CA PRO A 50 9.67 8.77 -2.89
C PRO A 50 10.62 8.79 -1.70
N ALA A 51 10.24 9.44 -0.58
CA ALA A 51 11.06 9.44 0.62
C ALA A 51 10.95 8.10 1.37
N LEU A 52 9.75 7.51 1.46
CA LEU A 52 9.59 6.17 2.03
C LEU A 52 10.30 5.11 1.18
N ASP A 53 10.22 5.21 -0.15
CA ASP A 53 10.88 4.27 -1.06
C ASP A 53 12.41 4.31 -0.83
N ARG A 54 13.02 5.51 -0.73
CA ARG A 54 14.45 5.67 -0.40
C ARG A 54 14.82 5.18 1.00
N LEU A 55 13.94 5.38 1.99
CA LEU A 55 14.14 4.82 3.32
C LEU A 55 14.20 3.28 3.27
N MET A 56 13.30 2.64 2.50
CA MET A 56 13.30 1.19 2.35
C MET A 56 14.53 0.68 1.56
N GLU A 57 15.07 1.46 0.63
CA GLU A 57 16.35 1.19 0.00
C GLU A 57 17.51 1.22 1.01
N ALA A 58 17.54 2.22 1.91
CA ALA A 58 18.54 2.30 2.97
C ALA A 58 18.43 1.13 3.97
N VAL A 59 17.19 0.68 4.29
CA VAL A 59 16.94 -0.53 5.07
C VAL A 59 17.48 -1.78 4.35
N ALA A 60 17.24 -1.89 3.04
CA ALA A 60 17.71 -3.03 2.26
C ALA A 60 19.25 -3.11 2.19
N ASN A 61 19.92 -1.95 2.23
CA ASN A 61 21.37 -1.81 2.20
C ASN A 61 22.04 -1.91 3.58
N ASP A 62 21.27 -2.21 4.64
CA ASP A 62 21.79 -2.27 6.02
C ASP A 62 22.42 -0.95 6.52
N GLU A 63 21.84 0.19 6.10
CA GLU A 63 22.32 1.52 6.51
C GLU A 63 21.60 2.06 7.76
N VAL A 64 20.51 1.39 8.20
CA VAL A 64 19.61 1.82 9.26
C VAL A 64 19.37 0.70 10.25
N ASP A 65 19.50 1.00 11.54
CA ASP A 65 19.20 0.07 12.65
C ASP A 65 17.79 0.29 13.23
N VAL A 66 17.31 1.54 13.21
CA VAL A 66 15.98 1.91 13.74
C VAL A 66 15.31 2.98 12.88
N ILE A 67 14.03 2.77 12.57
CA ILE A 67 13.19 3.77 11.92
C ILE A 67 12.35 4.49 12.96
N CYS A 68 12.43 5.82 13.01
CA CYS A 68 11.62 6.65 13.89
C CYS A 68 10.55 7.37 13.08
N ALA A 69 9.29 7.16 13.42
CA ALA A 69 8.16 7.82 12.78
C ALA A 69 7.23 8.47 13.81
N TRP A 70 6.52 9.54 13.39
CA TRP A 70 5.62 10.27 14.27
C TRP A 70 4.48 9.39 14.79
N ASP A 71 3.80 8.71 13.88
CA ASP A 71 2.74 7.76 14.17
C ASP A 71 2.62 6.68 13.07
N VAL A 72 1.90 5.62 13.38
CA VAL A 72 1.69 4.48 12.49
C VAL A 72 1.02 4.88 11.17
N SER A 73 0.17 5.92 11.16
CA SER A 73 -0.51 6.38 9.95
C SER A 73 0.46 7.05 8.96
N ARG A 74 1.61 7.50 9.42
CA ARG A 74 2.65 8.06 8.55
C ARG A 74 3.28 6.97 7.69
N LEU A 75 3.46 5.78 8.23
CA LEU A 75 4.05 4.64 7.52
C LEU A 75 3.05 3.94 6.59
N GLY A 76 1.85 3.62 7.07
CA GLY A 76 0.82 2.92 6.30
C GLY A 76 -0.19 3.82 5.58
N ARG A 77 -0.72 3.41 4.44
CA ARG A 77 -1.90 4.00 3.78
C ARG A 77 -3.16 3.17 4.01
N SER A 78 -2.96 1.90 4.23
CA SER A 78 -3.96 0.91 4.58
C SER A 78 -3.32 -0.04 5.58
N LEU A 79 -4.14 -0.75 6.30
CA LEU A 79 -3.66 -1.76 7.23
C LEU A 79 -2.79 -2.81 6.53
N GLN A 80 -3.20 -3.27 5.34
CA GLN A 80 -2.42 -4.24 4.55
C GLN A 80 -1.03 -3.73 4.16
N HIS A 81 -0.95 -2.49 3.68
CA HIS A 81 0.34 -1.87 3.34
C HIS A 81 1.21 -1.70 4.57
N LEU A 82 0.62 -1.31 5.70
CA LEU A 82 1.34 -1.18 6.97
C LEU A 82 1.93 -2.53 7.40
N ILE A 83 1.13 -3.60 7.39
CA ILE A 83 1.58 -4.95 7.78
C ILE A 83 2.74 -5.40 6.90
N SER A 84 2.63 -5.24 5.57
CA SER A 84 3.70 -5.60 4.65
C SER A 84 4.98 -4.84 4.97
N LEU A 85 4.89 -3.51 5.10
CA LEU A 85 6.03 -2.66 5.42
C LEU A 85 6.69 -3.05 6.75
N LEU A 86 5.89 -3.32 7.79
CA LEU A 86 6.38 -3.72 9.09
C LEU A 86 7.04 -5.10 9.06
N SER A 87 6.49 -6.03 8.27
CA SER A 87 7.10 -7.35 8.05
C SER A 87 8.45 -7.23 7.34
N ASP A 88 8.53 -6.37 6.33
CA ASP A 88 9.77 -6.11 5.58
C ASP A 88 10.85 -5.52 6.48
N ILE A 89 10.51 -4.51 7.29
CA ILE A 89 11.41 -3.88 8.28
C ILE A 89 11.90 -4.93 9.28
N HIS A 90 10.98 -5.71 9.86
CA HIS A 90 11.31 -6.74 10.84
C HIS A 90 12.19 -7.86 10.25
N SER A 91 11.92 -8.30 9.01
CA SER A 91 12.72 -9.33 8.35
C SER A 91 14.17 -8.92 8.10
N LYS A 92 14.42 -7.60 8.04
CA LYS A 92 15.76 -7.01 7.92
C LYS A 92 16.42 -6.74 9.27
N GLY A 93 15.76 -7.08 10.38
CA GLY A 93 16.29 -6.85 11.73
C GLY A 93 16.32 -5.37 12.14
N VAL A 94 15.61 -4.50 11.41
CA VAL A 94 15.51 -3.07 11.72
C VAL A 94 14.39 -2.86 12.74
N ASP A 95 14.69 -2.08 13.78
CA ASP A 95 13.72 -1.73 14.82
C ASP A 95 12.84 -0.54 14.41
N LEU A 96 11.75 -0.33 15.15
CA LEU A 96 10.78 0.72 14.88
C LEU A 96 10.46 1.50 16.16
N TYR A 97 10.47 2.81 16.07
CA TYR A 97 10.02 3.73 17.10
C TYR A 97 8.84 4.57 16.59
N LEU A 98 7.69 4.48 17.27
CA LEU A 98 6.48 5.23 16.98
C LEU A 98 6.18 6.20 18.12
N HIS A 99 6.45 7.49 17.90
CA HIS A 99 6.43 8.51 18.93
C HIS A 99 5.06 8.64 19.61
N GLN A 100 3.98 8.78 18.83
CA GLN A 100 2.63 8.98 19.35
C GLN A 100 2.06 7.77 20.11
N GLN A 101 2.42 6.56 19.69
CA GLN A 101 1.96 5.32 20.32
C GLN A 101 2.87 4.87 21.47
N GLY A 102 4.03 5.48 21.64
CA GLY A 102 5.03 5.02 22.60
C GLY A 102 5.53 3.60 22.35
N ILE A 103 5.49 3.16 21.07
CA ILE A 103 5.96 1.83 20.67
C ILE A 103 7.44 1.93 20.31
N ASP A 104 8.25 1.14 21.00
CA ASP A 104 9.69 1.02 20.76
C ASP A 104 10.06 -0.46 20.67
N THR A 105 10.31 -0.95 19.47
CA THR A 105 10.62 -2.36 19.24
C THR A 105 12.05 -2.73 19.61
N THR A 106 12.90 -1.79 20.00
CA THR A 106 14.20 -2.10 20.62
C THR A 106 14.02 -2.73 21.99
N THR A 107 12.86 -2.54 22.62
CA THR A 107 12.49 -3.11 23.91
C THR A 107 11.69 -4.41 23.75
N PRO A 108 11.81 -5.38 24.69
CA PRO A 108 11.01 -6.61 24.65
C PRO A 108 9.50 -6.36 24.69
N SER A 109 9.05 -5.38 25.47
CA SER A 109 7.63 -5.01 25.58
C SER A 109 7.09 -4.41 24.28
N GLY A 110 7.87 -3.52 23.63
CA GLY A 110 7.51 -2.95 22.33
C GLY A 110 7.50 -3.99 21.23
N LYS A 111 8.46 -4.94 21.21
CA LYS A 111 8.44 -6.09 20.29
C LYS A 111 7.17 -6.92 20.47
N MET A 112 6.82 -7.25 21.70
CA MET A 112 5.58 -7.99 21.99
C MET A 112 4.34 -7.22 21.52
N MET A 113 4.24 -5.93 21.83
CA MET A 113 3.11 -5.08 21.42
C MET A 113 3.01 -5.00 19.90
N PHE A 114 4.14 -4.86 19.22
CA PHE A 114 4.22 -4.87 17.77
C PHE A 114 3.76 -6.20 17.16
N GLN A 115 4.19 -7.33 17.71
CA GLN A 115 3.75 -8.67 17.28
C GLN A 115 2.25 -8.86 17.47
N MET A 116 1.68 -8.39 18.58
CA MET A 116 0.23 -8.40 18.80
C MET A 116 -0.53 -7.59 17.75
N CYS A 117 -0.04 -6.41 17.37
CA CYS A 117 -0.61 -5.62 16.27
C CYS A 117 -0.62 -6.40 14.96
N GLY A 118 0.45 -7.15 14.67
CA GLY A 118 0.55 -8.04 13.51
C GLY A 118 -0.52 -9.14 13.51
N VAL A 119 -0.73 -9.80 14.64
CA VAL A 119 -1.76 -10.82 14.80
C VAL A 119 -3.17 -10.26 14.62
N PHE A 120 -3.47 -9.09 15.21
CA PHE A 120 -4.76 -8.42 15.01
C PHE A 120 -5.01 -8.05 13.55
N ALA A 121 -3.98 -7.58 12.88
CA ALA A 121 -4.05 -7.20 11.48
C ALA A 121 -4.32 -8.39 10.56
N GLU A 122 -3.72 -9.56 10.83
CA GLU A 122 -3.98 -10.80 10.09
C GLU A 122 -5.40 -11.32 10.37
N PHE A 123 -5.85 -11.23 11.61
CA PHE A 123 -7.23 -11.57 11.97
C PHE A 123 -8.24 -10.69 11.22
N GLU A 124 -8.04 -9.37 11.20
CA GLU A 124 -8.92 -8.45 10.47
C GLU A 124 -8.94 -8.76 8.96
N ARG A 125 -7.77 -9.07 8.37
CA ARG A 125 -7.67 -9.49 6.96
C ARG A 125 -8.48 -10.76 6.69
N SER A 126 -8.37 -11.75 7.57
CA SER A 126 -9.13 -13.00 7.49
C SER A 126 -10.64 -12.74 7.52
N MET A 127 -11.10 -11.92 8.47
CA MET A 127 -12.50 -11.53 8.59
C MET A 127 -13.04 -10.79 7.37
N VAL A 128 -12.24 -9.92 6.75
CA VAL A 128 -12.62 -9.24 5.50
C VAL A 128 -12.75 -10.23 4.35
N GLN A 129 -11.80 -11.17 4.23
CA GLN A 129 -11.85 -12.20 3.19
C GLN A 129 -13.09 -13.10 3.34
N GLU A 130 -13.43 -13.49 4.56
CA GLU A 130 -14.64 -14.28 4.83
C GLU A 130 -15.92 -13.52 4.45
N ARG A 131 -16.01 -12.23 4.81
CA ARG A 131 -17.16 -11.39 4.40
C ARG A 131 -17.27 -11.29 2.88
N VAL A 132 -16.16 -11.13 2.17
CA VAL A 132 -16.13 -11.08 0.70
C VAL A 132 -16.60 -12.42 0.12
N LYS A 133 -16.06 -13.55 0.61
CA LYS A 133 -16.48 -14.90 0.16
C LYS A 133 -17.98 -15.10 0.38
N ALA A 134 -18.49 -14.85 1.57
CA ALA A 134 -19.91 -14.95 1.88
C ALA A 134 -20.78 -13.99 1.04
N GLY A 135 -20.26 -12.80 0.71
CA GLY A 135 -20.91 -11.86 -0.20
C GLY A 135 -21.02 -12.38 -1.64
N LEU A 136 -19.93 -12.98 -2.14
CA LEU A 136 -19.89 -13.60 -3.47
C LEU A 136 -20.82 -14.81 -3.57
N GLU A 137 -20.87 -15.66 -2.54
CA GLU A 137 -21.78 -16.80 -2.48
C GLU A 137 -23.24 -16.37 -2.49
N ARG A 138 -23.60 -15.37 -1.68
CA ARG A 138 -24.94 -14.77 -1.69
C ARG A 138 -25.30 -14.17 -3.04
N ALA A 139 -24.36 -13.53 -3.73
CA ALA A 139 -24.59 -12.99 -5.05
C ALA A 139 -24.81 -14.10 -6.10
N ARG A 140 -24.04 -15.20 -6.02
CA ARG A 140 -24.24 -16.39 -6.86
C ARG A 140 -25.59 -17.04 -6.61
N ALA A 141 -25.97 -17.23 -5.35
CA ALA A 141 -27.27 -17.80 -4.97
C ALA A 141 -28.46 -16.95 -5.49
N LYS A 142 -28.27 -15.63 -5.61
CA LYS A 142 -29.25 -14.71 -6.22
C LYS A 142 -29.16 -14.64 -7.76
N GLY A 143 -28.43 -15.54 -8.39
CA GLY A 143 -28.27 -15.59 -9.86
C GLY A 143 -27.45 -14.48 -10.47
N LYS A 144 -26.77 -13.66 -9.65
CA LYS A 144 -25.90 -12.58 -10.17
C LYS A 144 -24.64 -13.17 -10.80
N ARG A 145 -24.40 -12.83 -12.06
CA ARG A 145 -23.16 -13.16 -12.74
C ARG A 145 -22.01 -12.36 -12.15
N LEU A 146 -21.02 -13.05 -11.64
CA LEU A 146 -19.80 -12.42 -11.11
C LEU A 146 -18.75 -12.29 -12.22
N GLY A 147 -17.86 -11.31 -12.05
CA GLY A 147 -16.77 -11.02 -12.99
C GLY A 147 -17.08 -9.87 -13.93
N ARG A 148 -16.23 -9.73 -14.97
CA ARG A 148 -16.36 -8.66 -15.96
C ARG A 148 -17.68 -8.82 -16.75
N PRO A 149 -18.48 -7.75 -16.90
CA PRO A 149 -19.69 -7.80 -17.71
C PRO A 149 -19.42 -8.30 -19.13
N PRO A 150 -20.36 -9.03 -19.76
CA PRO A 150 -20.23 -9.42 -21.16
C PRO A 150 -20.22 -8.19 -22.06
N VAL A 151 -19.66 -8.35 -23.26
CA VAL A 151 -19.73 -7.29 -24.28
C VAL A 151 -21.20 -7.08 -24.66
N PRO A 152 -21.70 -5.84 -24.65
CA PRO A 152 -23.10 -5.56 -25.00
C PRO A 152 -23.44 -6.06 -26.42
N PRO A 153 -24.68 -6.54 -26.66
CA PRO A 153 -25.09 -7.04 -27.98
C PRO A 153 -24.83 -6.05 -29.12
N ILE A 154 -25.10 -4.77 -28.88
CA ILE A 154 -24.86 -3.69 -29.86
C ILE A 154 -23.37 -3.60 -30.26
N GLN A 155 -22.47 -3.79 -29.31
CA GLN A 155 -21.03 -3.85 -29.61
C GLN A 155 -20.63 -5.11 -30.39
N ILE A 156 -21.28 -6.23 -30.12
CA ILE A 156 -21.07 -7.49 -30.85
C ILE A 156 -21.50 -7.32 -32.33
N GLU A 157 -22.67 -6.72 -32.57
CA GLU A 157 -23.13 -6.42 -33.94
C GLU A 157 -22.20 -5.48 -34.67
N LYS A 158 -21.72 -4.43 -34.00
CA LYS A 158 -20.74 -3.51 -34.54
C LYS A 158 -19.43 -4.22 -34.92
N ILE A 159 -18.95 -5.12 -34.09
CA ILE A 159 -17.75 -5.92 -34.36
C ILE A 159 -17.97 -6.79 -35.60
N ARG A 160 -19.10 -7.48 -35.72
CA ARG A 160 -19.43 -8.33 -36.87
C ARG A 160 -19.51 -7.52 -38.17
N LYS A 161 -20.15 -6.34 -38.12
CA LYS A 161 -20.23 -5.44 -39.28
C LYS A 161 -18.86 -4.99 -39.76
N LEU A 162 -18.00 -4.53 -38.83
CA LEU A 162 -16.63 -4.13 -39.17
C LEU A 162 -15.78 -5.30 -39.70
N ARG A 163 -16.06 -6.51 -39.25
CA ARG A 163 -15.39 -7.70 -39.77
C ARG A 163 -15.85 -8.04 -41.23
N ALA A 164 -17.14 -7.91 -41.50
CA ALA A 164 -17.67 -8.07 -42.86
C ALA A 164 -17.13 -7.02 -43.85
N GLU A 165 -16.81 -5.83 -43.36
CA GLU A 165 -16.11 -4.76 -44.11
C GLU A 165 -14.62 -5.06 -44.35
N GLY A 166 -14.10 -6.24 -43.93
CA GLY A 166 -12.73 -6.68 -44.18
C GLY A 166 -11.68 -6.19 -43.16
N MET A 167 -12.10 -5.52 -42.06
CA MET A 167 -11.17 -5.03 -41.05
C MET A 167 -10.47 -6.17 -40.29
N THR A 168 -9.21 -5.96 -39.95
CA THR A 168 -8.46 -6.90 -39.10
C THR A 168 -8.95 -6.88 -37.65
N LEU A 169 -8.79 -8.00 -36.91
CA LEU A 169 -9.20 -8.10 -35.50
C LEU A 169 -8.57 -7.03 -34.63
N THR A 170 -7.30 -6.70 -34.88
CA THR A 170 -6.57 -5.66 -34.15
C THR A 170 -7.12 -4.26 -34.42
N ALA A 171 -7.47 -3.97 -35.68
CA ALA A 171 -8.09 -2.68 -36.05
C ALA A 171 -9.50 -2.54 -35.44
N ILE A 172 -10.30 -3.61 -35.42
CA ILE A 172 -11.61 -3.66 -34.79
C ILE A 172 -11.48 -3.44 -33.27
N ALA A 173 -10.54 -4.11 -32.62
CA ALA A 173 -10.26 -3.94 -31.21
C ALA A 173 -9.93 -2.49 -30.84
N LYS A 174 -9.06 -1.84 -31.64
CA LYS A 174 -8.71 -0.42 -31.48
C LYS A 174 -9.92 0.50 -31.65
N LYS A 175 -10.76 0.23 -32.65
CA LYS A 175 -11.95 1.05 -33.00
C LYS A 175 -13.11 0.90 -32.02
N THR A 176 -13.26 -0.29 -31.41
CA THR A 176 -14.39 -0.61 -30.51
C THR A 176 -14.03 -0.53 -29.01
N GLY A 177 -12.73 -0.43 -28.65
CA GLY A 177 -12.27 -0.49 -27.26
C GLY A 177 -12.40 -1.88 -26.60
N VAL A 178 -12.67 -2.91 -27.39
CA VAL A 178 -12.81 -4.30 -26.96
C VAL A 178 -11.49 -5.02 -27.19
N SER A 179 -11.06 -5.87 -26.24
CA SER A 179 -9.82 -6.63 -26.41
C SER A 179 -9.88 -7.57 -27.63
N VAL A 180 -8.72 -7.78 -28.30
CA VAL A 180 -8.61 -8.62 -29.51
C VAL A 180 -9.20 -10.02 -29.30
N GLY A 181 -8.95 -10.65 -28.13
CA GLY A 181 -9.52 -11.96 -27.79
C GLY A 181 -11.05 -11.95 -27.71
N LYS A 182 -11.67 -10.86 -27.25
CA LYS A 182 -13.13 -10.70 -27.23
C LYS A 182 -13.70 -10.40 -28.62
N VAL A 183 -12.96 -9.65 -29.45
CA VAL A 183 -13.32 -9.43 -30.85
C VAL A 183 -13.31 -10.77 -31.59
N HIS A 184 -12.29 -11.60 -31.38
CA HIS A 184 -12.21 -12.95 -31.98
C HIS A 184 -13.35 -13.87 -31.55
N GLN A 185 -13.83 -13.80 -30.29
CA GLN A 185 -14.98 -14.58 -29.82
C GLN A 185 -16.32 -14.09 -30.36
N ALA A 186 -16.41 -12.87 -30.84
CA ALA A 186 -17.65 -12.25 -31.31
C ALA A 186 -17.87 -12.40 -32.84
N VAL A 187 -16.84 -12.78 -33.58
CA VAL A 187 -16.82 -13.07 -35.02
C VAL A 187 -16.87 -14.56 -35.23
#